data_cfed159c2e0ce5773cb3fb7be94d8872
#
_entry.id   cfed159c2e0ce5773cb3fb7be94d8872
#
_cell.length_a   1.000
_cell.length_b   1.000
_cell.length_c   1.000
_cell.angle_alpha   90.00
_cell.angle_beta   90.00
_cell.angle_gamma   90.00
#
_symmetry.space_group_name_H-M   'P 1'
#
loop_
_entity.id
_entity.type
_entity.pdbx_description
1 polymer ?
#
loop_
_entity_poly.entity_id
_entity_poly.type
_entity_poly.pdbx_seq_one_letter_code
_entity_poly.pdbx_strand_id
1 'polypeptide(L)'
;ISMREVPLEIVSKYACEDADLVIKLKNVLENELAKKEMTKLANEIEFPLVKVLTDMEYEGVKVDKSVLQSISVELQEEILKLKKTIFDYAGEEFNIDSPKQLGEILFDKLKIKAVKKTKTGYSTDASVLAELAPKYPIAEVLMEYRQLVKLKSTYVDALPELINPRTGKIHTNFNQTVASTGRLSSTDPNLQNIPIRTDKGREIRKAFVATKEDNVIISADYSQIELRVMAFISGDKNLIQAFKQGFDIHSATASLLFNTNIDKVDSQQRR
;
A
#
# COMPACT_ATOMS: atom_id res chain seq x y z
N ILE A 1 27.86 -19.51 11.68
CA ILE A 1 28.67 -19.02 12.82
C ILE A 1 28.03 -17.75 13.31
N SER A 2 27.64 -17.70 14.59
CA SER A 2 27.12 -16.47 15.21
C SER A 2 28.27 -15.51 15.49
N MET A 3 28.02 -14.19 15.42
CA MET A 3 29.02 -13.19 15.83
C MET A 3 29.53 -13.38 17.28
N ARG A 4 28.75 -14.06 18.13
CA ARG A 4 29.15 -14.42 19.51
C ARG A 4 30.27 -15.49 19.57
N GLU A 5 30.47 -16.24 18.49
CA GLU A 5 31.46 -17.34 18.38
C GLU A 5 32.77 -16.86 17.74
N VAL A 6 32.80 -15.62 17.22
CA VAL A 6 34.00 -15.06 16.59
C VAL A 6 34.93 -14.53 17.68
N PRO A 7 36.27 -14.83 17.64
CA PRO A 7 37.22 -14.29 18.61
C PRO A 7 37.17 -12.76 18.71
N LEU A 8 37.31 -12.23 19.94
CA LEU A 8 37.17 -10.83 20.25
C LEU A 8 38.17 -9.97 19.45
N GLU A 9 39.38 -10.45 19.25
CA GLU A 9 40.41 -9.73 18.47
C GLU A 9 40.02 -9.51 17.02
N ILE A 10 39.27 -10.44 16.43
CA ILE A 10 38.77 -10.33 15.06
C ILE A 10 37.54 -9.42 15.02
N VAL A 11 36.58 -9.63 15.93
CA VAL A 11 35.33 -8.85 16.01
C VAL A 11 35.64 -7.39 16.34
N SER A 12 36.59 -7.11 17.26
CA SER A 12 36.92 -5.73 17.64
C SER A 12 37.50 -4.95 16.47
N LYS A 13 38.37 -5.57 15.66
CA LYS A 13 38.93 -4.92 14.48
C LYS A 13 37.82 -4.56 13.47
N TYR A 14 36.95 -5.53 13.17
CA TYR A 14 35.81 -5.34 12.28
C TYR A 14 34.87 -4.22 12.78
N ALA A 15 34.49 -4.25 14.05
CA ALA A 15 33.61 -3.25 14.63
C ALA A 15 34.23 -1.84 14.68
N CYS A 16 35.55 -1.75 14.91
CA CYS A 16 36.26 -0.45 14.86
C CYS A 16 36.35 0.09 13.43
N GLU A 17 36.56 -0.76 12.43
CA GLU A 17 36.54 -0.36 11.02
C GLU A 17 35.15 0.16 10.61
N ASP A 18 34.07 -0.52 11.01
CA ASP A 18 32.70 -0.06 10.74
C ASP A 18 32.40 1.31 11.36
N ALA A 19 32.82 1.52 12.60
CA ALA A 19 32.61 2.80 13.29
C ALA A 19 33.44 3.96 12.67
N ASP A 20 34.69 3.72 12.32
CA ASP A 20 35.57 4.70 11.65
C ASP A 20 35.04 5.06 10.26
N LEU A 21 34.56 4.05 9.53
CA LEU A 21 34.04 4.26 8.17
C LEU A 21 32.81 5.18 8.18
N VAL A 22 31.93 5.08 9.17
CA VAL A 22 30.74 5.95 9.28
C VAL A 22 31.15 7.42 9.42
N ILE A 23 32.19 7.73 10.24
CA ILE A 23 32.65 9.09 10.42
C ILE A 23 33.30 9.64 9.12
N LYS A 24 34.09 8.81 8.43
CA LYS A 24 34.69 9.16 7.14
C LYS A 24 33.62 9.41 6.08
N LEU A 25 32.60 8.56 5.98
CA LEU A 25 31.48 8.72 5.06
C LEU A 25 30.70 10.01 5.35
N LYS A 26 30.45 10.34 6.61
CA LYS A 26 29.78 11.59 6.99
C LYS A 26 30.45 12.79 6.33
N ASN A 27 31.79 12.92 6.47
CA ASN A 27 32.51 14.05 5.93
C ASN A 27 32.44 14.16 4.39
N VAL A 28 32.44 13.02 3.70
CA VAL A 28 32.28 12.97 2.24
C VAL A 28 30.86 13.35 1.83
N LEU A 29 29.85 12.77 2.50
CA LEU A 29 28.44 12.98 2.16
C LEU A 29 27.94 14.38 2.50
N GLU A 30 28.43 15.01 3.57
CA GLU A 30 28.13 16.41 3.89
C GLU A 30 28.59 17.37 2.77
N ASN A 31 29.77 17.14 2.20
CA ASN A 31 30.22 17.89 1.04
C ASN A 31 29.36 17.68 -0.21
N GLU A 32 28.89 16.45 -0.44
CA GLU A 32 28.00 16.17 -1.57
C GLU A 32 26.60 16.79 -1.37
N LEU A 33 26.07 16.80 -0.14
CA LEU A 33 24.82 17.49 0.19
C LEU A 33 24.93 19.00 -0.07
N ALA A 34 26.08 19.61 0.31
CA ALA A 34 26.33 21.03 0.06
C ALA A 34 26.40 21.35 -1.44
N LYS A 35 27.15 20.54 -2.23
CA LYS A 35 27.20 20.69 -3.69
C LYS A 35 25.85 20.59 -4.39
N LYS A 36 24.97 19.78 -3.85
CA LYS A 36 23.61 19.56 -4.38
C LYS A 36 22.55 20.51 -3.78
N GLU A 37 22.95 21.45 -2.96
CA GLU A 37 22.06 22.40 -2.25
C GLU A 37 21.00 21.71 -1.38
N MET A 38 21.29 20.48 -0.88
CA MET A 38 20.37 19.67 -0.08
C MET A 38 20.61 19.74 1.43
N THR A 39 21.59 20.52 1.89
CA THR A 39 21.95 20.63 3.31
C THR A 39 20.76 21.08 4.18
N LYS A 40 19.98 22.05 3.69
CA LYS A 40 18.79 22.53 4.41
C LYS A 40 17.73 21.45 4.54
N LEU A 41 17.43 20.74 3.46
CA LEU A 41 16.49 19.62 3.46
C LEU A 41 16.94 18.55 4.49
N ALA A 42 18.21 18.16 4.44
CA ALA A 42 18.75 17.14 5.34
C ALA A 42 18.63 17.56 6.81
N ASN A 43 19.06 18.78 7.17
CA ASN A 43 19.14 19.21 8.56
C ASN A 43 17.80 19.65 9.16
N GLU A 44 16.91 20.23 8.36
CA GLU A 44 15.64 20.77 8.86
C GLU A 44 14.47 19.79 8.76
N ILE A 45 14.54 18.78 7.87
CA ILE A 45 13.46 17.83 7.62
C ILE A 45 13.92 16.40 7.84
N GLU A 46 14.87 15.89 7.04
CA GLU A 46 15.17 14.46 7.00
C GLU A 46 15.78 13.93 8.30
N PHE A 47 16.77 14.61 8.86
CA PHE A 47 17.41 14.16 10.11
C PHE A 47 16.48 14.30 11.34
N PRO A 48 15.74 15.40 11.53
CA PRO A 48 14.76 15.50 12.60
C PRO A 48 13.63 14.45 12.48
N LEU A 49 13.23 14.10 11.26
CA LEU A 49 12.21 13.10 11.00
C LEU A 49 12.61 11.70 11.49
N VAL A 50 13.92 11.36 11.46
CA VAL A 50 14.43 10.07 11.96
C VAL A 50 13.95 9.81 13.40
N LYS A 51 14.03 10.84 14.27
CA LYS A 51 13.57 10.69 15.67
C LYS A 51 12.08 10.42 15.74
N VAL A 52 11.28 11.13 14.97
CA VAL A 52 9.81 10.95 14.95
C VAL A 52 9.46 9.55 14.47
N LEU A 53 10.09 9.08 13.39
CA LEU A 53 9.86 7.73 12.86
C LEU A 53 10.30 6.65 13.85
N THR A 54 11.42 6.84 14.52
CA THR A 54 11.89 5.91 15.58
C THR A 54 10.87 5.81 16.71
N ASP A 55 10.32 6.92 17.18
CA ASP A 55 9.31 6.94 18.24
C ASP A 55 8.02 6.22 17.76
N MET A 56 7.60 6.42 16.49
CA MET A 56 6.45 5.74 15.89
C MET A 56 6.67 4.23 15.76
N GLU A 57 7.83 3.81 15.26
CA GLU A 57 8.21 2.40 15.12
C GLU A 57 8.29 1.71 16.48
N TYR A 58 8.85 2.38 17.48
CA TYR A 58 8.97 1.87 18.84
C TYR A 58 7.59 1.73 19.51
N GLU A 59 6.70 2.73 19.35
CA GLU A 59 5.34 2.67 19.91
C GLU A 59 4.52 1.55 19.26
N GLY A 60 4.59 1.39 17.95
CA GLY A 60 3.82 0.40 17.21
C GLY A 60 2.30 0.60 17.30
N VAL A 61 1.54 -0.31 16.71
CA VAL A 61 0.07 -0.26 16.66
C VAL A 61 -0.55 -1.55 17.16
N LYS A 62 -1.59 -1.45 17.98
CA LYS A 62 -2.33 -2.61 18.51
C LYS A 62 -3.33 -3.11 17.48
N VAL A 63 -3.36 -4.43 17.30
CA VAL A 63 -4.30 -5.12 16.40
C VAL A 63 -5.09 -6.15 17.19
N ASP A 64 -6.40 -6.16 17.01
CA ASP A 64 -7.29 -7.16 17.58
C ASP A 64 -7.29 -8.41 16.70
N LYS A 65 -6.66 -9.48 17.20
CA LYS A 65 -6.58 -10.78 16.50
C LYS A 65 -7.94 -11.39 16.29
N SER A 66 -8.90 -11.22 17.21
CA SER A 66 -10.21 -11.85 17.12
C SER A 66 -11.02 -11.31 15.96
N VAL A 67 -10.93 -10.01 15.72
CA VAL A 67 -11.56 -9.36 14.56
C VAL A 67 -10.97 -9.88 13.26
N LEU A 68 -9.64 -9.97 13.14
CA LEU A 68 -8.99 -10.52 11.95
C LEU A 68 -9.35 -12.00 11.73
N GLN A 69 -9.43 -12.78 12.79
CA GLN A 69 -9.79 -14.19 12.70
C GLN A 69 -11.22 -14.39 12.20
N SER A 70 -12.17 -13.57 12.66
CA SER A 70 -13.56 -13.57 12.15
C SER A 70 -13.61 -13.26 10.66
N ILE A 71 -12.91 -12.19 10.25
CA ILE A 71 -12.79 -11.78 8.84
C ILE A 71 -12.13 -12.89 7.99
N SER A 72 -11.12 -13.60 8.54
CA SER A 72 -10.45 -14.70 7.85
C SER A 72 -11.41 -15.84 7.49
N VAL A 73 -12.30 -16.21 8.42
CA VAL A 73 -13.32 -17.25 8.19
C VAL A 73 -14.30 -16.80 7.11
N GLU A 74 -14.84 -15.59 7.21
CA GLU A 74 -15.77 -15.05 6.21
C GLU A 74 -15.15 -14.98 4.80
N LEU A 75 -13.94 -14.46 4.69
CA LEU A 75 -13.22 -14.40 3.42
C LEU A 75 -12.95 -15.80 2.84
N GLN A 76 -12.65 -16.78 3.70
CA GLN A 76 -12.43 -18.14 3.24
C GLN A 76 -13.69 -18.75 2.62
N GLU A 77 -14.85 -18.52 3.22
CA GLU A 77 -16.13 -18.98 2.67
C GLU A 77 -16.46 -18.32 1.32
N GLU A 78 -16.25 -17.01 1.21
CA GLU A 78 -16.46 -16.28 -0.04
C GLU A 78 -15.50 -16.74 -1.13
N ILE A 79 -14.21 -16.92 -0.82
CA ILE A 79 -13.19 -17.45 -1.74
C ILE A 79 -13.58 -18.84 -2.25
N LEU A 80 -14.09 -19.71 -1.39
CA LEU A 80 -14.53 -21.06 -1.81
C LEU A 80 -15.72 -21.00 -2.76
N LYS A 81 -16.67 -20.09 -2.54
CA LYS A 81 -17.82 -19.89 -3.45
C LYS A 81 -17.35 -19.38 -4.82
N LEU A 82 -16.48 -18.37 -4.83
CA LEU A 82 -15.91 -17.83 -6.08
C LEU A 82 -15.10 -18.89 -6.83
N LYS A 83 -14.29 -19.67 -6.12
CA LYS A 83 -13.52 -20.77 -6.69
C LYS A 83 -14.43 -21.79 -7.39
N LYS A 84 -15.53 -22.19 -6.77
CA LYS A 84 -16.51 -23.06 -7.38
C LYS A 84 -17.10 -22.45 -8.65
N THR A 85 -17.52 -21.19 -8.58
CA THR A 85 -18.06 -20.48 -9.75
C THR A 85 -17.06 -20.39 -10.90
N ILE A 86 -15.77 -20.17 -10.61
CA ILE A 86 -14.71 -20.16 -11.62
C ILE A 86 -14.59 -21.54 -12.28
N PHE A 87 -14.62 -22.62 -11.49
CA PHE A 87 -14.56 -23.98 -12.03
C PHE A 87 -15.79 -24.34 -12.87
N ASP A 88 -16.96 -23.89 -12.46
CA ASP A 88 -18.20 -24.06 -13.24
C ASP A 88 -18.09 -23.36 -14.61
N TYR A 89 -17.54 -22.14 -14.68
CA TYR A 89 -17.27 -21.47 -15.96
C TYR A 89 -16.19 -22.16 -16.78
N ALA A 90 -15.15 -22.67 -16.12
CA ALA A 90 -14.04 -23.34 -16.80
C ALA A 90 -14.42 -24.76 -17.28
N GLY A 91 -15.41 -25.40 -16.65
CA GLY A 91 -15.80 -26.79 -16.89
C GLY A 91 -14.80 -27.81 -16.36
N GLU A 92 -13.84 -27.41 -15.51
CA GLU A 92 -12.88 -28.26 -14.83
C GLU A 92 -12.19 -27.52 -13.66
N GLU A 93 -11.61 -28.32 -12.77
CA GLU A 93 -10.77 -27.78 -11.70
C GLU A 93 -9.34 -27.56 -12.20
N PHE A 94 -8.73 -26.44 -11.79
CA PHE A 94 -7.35 -26.08 -12.11
C PHE A 94 -6.75 -25.18 -11.02
N ASN A 95 -5.45 -24.92 -11.06
CA ASN A 95 -4.84 -23.97 -10.15
C ASN A 95 -5.08 -22.52 -10.63
N ILE A 96 -6.06 -21.84 -10.03
CA ILE A 96 -6.46 -20.46 -10.37
C ILE A 96 -5.30 -19.46 -10.13
N ASP A 97 -4.44 -19.76 -9.14
CA ASP A 97 -3.30 -18.90 -8.80
C ASP A 97 -2.10 -19.11 -9.72
N SER A 98 -2.14 -20.09 -10.64
CA SER A 98 -1.14 -20.29 -11.67
C SER A 98 -1.46 -19.45 -12.90
N PRO A 99 -0.69 -18.39 -13.23
CA PRO A 99 -0.93 -17.58 -14.42
C PRO A 99 -0.92 -18.38 -15.72
N LYS A 100 -0.12 -19.47 -15.77
CA LYS A 100 -0.03 -20.35 -16.92
C LYS A 100 -1.33 -21.12 -17.12
N GLN A 101 -1.78 -21.86 -16.10
CA GLN A 101 -3.01 -22.65 -16.20
C GLN A 101 -4.23 -21.76 -16.44
N LEU A 102 -4.32 -20.62 -15.74
CA LEU A 102 -5.38 -19.67 -15.98
C LEU A 102 -5.38 -19.13 -17.41
N GLY A 103 -4.20 -18.84 -17.96
CA GLY A 103 -4.06 -18.43 -19.35
C GLY A 103 -4.52 -19.51 -20.34
N GLU A 104 -4.16 -20.77 -20.13
CA GLU A 104 -4.61 -21.92 -20.92
C GLU A 104 -6.14 -22.07 -20.86
N ILE A 105 -6.76 -21.95 -19.68
CA ILE A 105 -8.21 -21.98 -19.52
C ILE A 105 -8.89 -20.83 -20.27
N LEU A 106 -8.49 -19.60 -20.03
CA LEU A 106 -9.17 -18.44 -20.62
C LEU A 106 -9.01 -18.37 -22.13
N PHE A 107 -7.79 -18.55 -22.64
CA PHE A 107 -7.47 -18.25 -24.03
C PHE A 107 -7.46 -19.47 -24.94
N ASP A 108 -7.05 -20.63 -24.44
CA ASP A 108 -6.98 -21.85 -25.24
C ASP A 108 -8.26 -22.69 -25.13
N LYS A 109 -8.85 -22.86 -23.94
CA LYS A 109 -10.06 -23.66 -23.76
C LYS A 109 -11.33 -22.84 -24.02
N LEU A 110 -11.52 -21.73 -23.33
CA LEU A 110 -12.70 -20.87 -23.46
C LEU A 110 -12.67 -19.99 -24.73
N LYS A 111 -11.58 -20.01 -25.48
CA LYS A 111 -11.38 -19.26 -26.75
C LYS A 111 -11.62 -17.76 -26.59
N ILE A 112 -11.40 -17.20 -25.40
CA ILE A 112 -11.45 -15.76 -25.18
C ILE A 112 -10.28 -15.14 -25.95
N LYS A 113 -10.53 -14.04 -26.66
CA LYS A 113 -9.48 -13.35 -27.41
C LYS A 113 -8.45 -12.75 -26.46
N ALA A 114 -7.19 -13.17 -26.59
CA ALA A 114 -6.11 -12.66 -25.76
C ALA A 114 -5.84 -11.16 -26.05
N VAL A 115 -5.82 -10.36 -25.00
CA VAL A 115 -5.55 -8.91 -25.07
C VAL A 115 -4.05 -8.64 -25.11
N LYS A 116 -3.27 -9.37 -24.29
CA LYS A 116 -1.83 -9.13 -24.11
C LYS A 116 -1.08 -10.44 -23.95
N LYS A 117 0.09 -10.53 -24.59
CA LYS A 117 1.03 -11.64 -24.40
C LYS A 117 2.27 -11.18 -23.65
N THR A 118 2.84 -12.07 -22.88
CA THR A 118 4.15 -11.91 -22.24
C THR A 118 5.21 -12.74 -22.97
N LYS A 119 6.47 -12.64 -22.57
CA LYS A 119 7.55 -13.48 -23.12
C LYS A 119 7.31 -14.98 -22.89
N THR A 120 6.55 -15.35 -21.86
CA THR A 120 6.33 -16.73 -21.40
C THR A 120 4.91 -17.25 -21.64
N GLY A 121 4.03 -16.48 -22.29
CA GLY A 121 2.64 -16.89 -22.56
C GLY A 121 1.64 -15.75 -22.52
N TYR A 122 0.41 -16.06 -22.13
CA TYR A 122 -0.67 -15.09 -22.01
C TYR A 122 -0.55 -14.28 -20.72
N SER A 123 -0.82 -12.98 -20.78
CA SER A 123 -0.99 -12.18 -19.57
C SER A 123 -2.39 -12.36 -19.00
N THR A 124 -2.46 -12.60 -17.69
CA THR A 124 -3.71 -12.63 -16.91
C THR A 124 -3.68 -11.57 -15.80
N ASP A 125 -2.93 -10.48 -16.01
CA ASP A 125 -2.85 -9.40 -15.03
C ASP A 125 -4.19 -8.67 -14.82
N ALA A 126 -4.27 -7.83 -13.77
CA ALA A 126 -5.50 -7.15 -13.41
C ALA A 126 -6.05 -6.27 -14.54
N SER A 127 -5.18 -5.66 -15.37
CA SER A 127 -5.60 -4.81 -16.48
C SER A 127 -6.23 -5.62 -17.60
N VAL A 128 -5.70 -6.81 -17.87
CA VAL A 128 -6.28 -7.74 -18.85
C VAL A 128 -7.63 -8.25 -18.39
N LEU A 129 -7.76 -8.67 -17.13
CA LEU A 129 -9.05 -9.12 -16.59
C LEU A 129 -10.09 -8.00 -16.58
N ALA A 130 -9.70 -6.77 -16.23
CA ALA A 130 -10.59 -5.62 -16.27
C ALA A 130 -11.12 -5.30 -17.68
N GLU A 131 -10.31 -5.49 -18.73
CA GLU A 131 -10.75 -5.32 -20.12
C GLU A 131 -11.70 -6.43 -20.56
N LEU A 132 -11.53 -7.64 -20.01
CA LEU A 132 -12.37 -8.80 -20.33
C LEU A 132 -13.70 -8.82 -19.56
N ALA A 133 -13.73 -8.27 -18.32
CA ALA A 133 -14.87 -8.33 -17.41
C ALA A 133 -16.21 -7.87 -18.03
N PRO A 134 -16.29 -6.78 -18.82
CA PRO A 134 -17.55 -6.35 -19.43
C PRO A 134 -18.17 -7.37 -20.40
N LYS A 135 -17.38 -8.33 -20.90
CA LYS A 135 -17.80 -9.29 -21.92
C LYS A 135 -17.86 -10.73 -21.42
N TYR A 136 -17.08 -11.04 -20.40
CA TYR A 136 -16.88 -12.41 -19.93
C TYR A 136 -17.02 -12.46 -18.38
N PRO A 137 -18.14 -12.99 -17.87
CA PRO A 137 -18.41 -13.04 -16.43
C PRO A 137 -17.30 -13.73 -15.61
N ILE A 138 -16.64 -14.74 -16.18
CA ILE A 138 -15.49 -15.40 -15.51
C ILE A 138 -14.37 -14.40 -15.15
N ALA A 139 -14.15 -13.36 -15.96
CA ALA A 139 -13.10 -12.38 -15.69
C ALA A 139 -13.44 -11.49 -14.49
N GLU A 140 -14.70 -11.13 -14.32
CA GLU A 140 -15.18 -10.39 -13.15
C GLU A 140 -15.01 -11.22 -11.87
N VAL A 141 -15.46 -12.49 -11.89
CA VAL A 141 -15.32 -13.42 -10.76
C VAL A 141 -13.84 -13.66 -10.41
N LEU A 142 -12.95 -13.75 -11.40
CA LEU A 142 -11.51 -13.88 -11.19
C LEU A 142 -10.89 -12.63 -10.54
N MET A 143 -11.35 -11.45 -10.90
CA MET A 143 -10.88 -10.21 -10.25
C MET A 143 -11.28 -10.17 -8.79
N GLU A 144 -12.53 -10.50 -8.49
CA GLU A 144 -13.04 -10.57 -7.13
C GLU A 144 -12.29 -11.64 -6.30
N TYR A 145 -12.15 -12.85 -6.83
CA TYR A 145 -11.37 -13.93 -6.22
C TYR A 145 -9.96 -13.47 -5.84
N ARG A 146 -9.22 -12.89 -6.79
CA ARG A 146 -7.85 -12.40 -6.56
C ARG A 146 -7.80 -11.28 -5.52
N GLN A 147 -8.79 -10.41 -5.52
CA GLN A 147 -8.88 -9.33 -4.52
C GLN A 147 -9.05 -9.92 -3.11
N LEU A 148 -9.97 -10.87 -2.92
CA LEU A 148 -10.21 -11.49 -1.62
C LEU A 148 -9.02 -12.34 -1.16
N VAL A 149 -8.42 -13.13 -2.05
CA VAL A 149 -7.22 -13.92 -1.74
C VAL A 149 -6.07 -13.02 -1.31
N LYS A 150 -5.86 -11.90 -2.01
CA LYS A 150 -4.82 -10.92 -1.64
C LYS A 150 -5.12 -10.27 -0.29
N LEU A 151 -6.35 -9.86 -0.03
CA LEU A 151 -6.74 -9.28 1.26
C LEU A 151 -6.49 -10.26 2.40
N LYS A 152 -6.94 -11.50 2.22
CA LYS A 152 -6.77 -12.57 3.22
C LYS A 152 -5.30 -12.85 3.49
N SER A 153 -4.51 -13.17 2.47
CA SER A 153 -3.11 -13.57 2.62
C SER A 153 -2.19 -12.43 3.07
N THR A 154 -2.39 -11.21 2.55
CA THR A 154 -1.47 -10.09 2.81
C THR A 154 -1.73 -9.40 4.14
N TYR A 155 -3.00 -9.34 4.57
CA TYR A 155 -3.39 -8.59 5.78
C TYR A 155 -4.01 -9.47 6.85
N VAL A 156 -5.06 -10.20 6.52
CA VAL A 156 -5.89 -10.84 7.54
C VAL A 156 -5.15 -11.99 8.23
N ASP A 157 -4.48 -12.83 7.47
CA ASP A 157 -3.72 -13.96 8.02
C ASP A 157 -2.29 -13.56 8.44
N ALA A 158 -1.67 -12.59 7.74
CA ALA A 158 -0.30 -12.21 7.99
C ALA A 158 -0.13 -11.29 9.22
N LEU A 159 -1.02 -10.31 9.42
CA LEU A 159 -0.88 -9.33 10.51
C LEU A 159 -0.85 -9.97 11.92
N PRO A 160 -1.68 -10.98 12.26
CA PRO A 160 -1.62 -11.64 13.55
C PRO A 160 -0.26 -12.27 13.88
N GLU A 161 0.45 -12.79 12.87
CA GLU A 161 1.76 -13.43 13.02
C GLU A 161 2.89 -12.42 13.26
N LEU A 162 2.66 -11.15 12.89
CA LEU A 162 3.63 -10.06 13.04
C LEU A 162 3.49 -9.32 14.38
N ILE A 163 2.55 -9.72 15.23
CA ILE A 163 2.41 -9.13 16.55
C ILE A 163 3.58 -9.54 17.44
N ASN A 164 4.36 -8.57 17.87
CA ASN A 164 5.49 -8.80 18.77
C ASN A 164 4.97 -9.32 20.14
N PRO A 165 5.42 -10.50 20.61
CA PRO A 165 4.89 -11.11 21.83
C PRO A 165 5.21 -10.31 23.10
N ARG A 166 6.23 -9.44 23.10
CA ARG A 166 6.59 -8.61 24.24
C ARG A 166 5.74 -7.34 24.36
N THR A 167 5.39 -6.72 23.22
CA THR A 167 4.64 -5.46 23.22
C THR A 167 3.15 -5.66 22.95
N GLY A 168 2.76 -6.79 22.37
CA GLY A 168 1.40 -7.05 21.90
C GLY A 168 0.98 -6.19 20.70
N LYS A 169 1.94 -5.58 20.02
CA LYS A 169 1.73 -4.64 18.91
C LYS A 169 2.47 -5.05 17.65
N ILE A 170 2.07 -4.50 16.52
CA ILE A 170 2.80 -4.56 15.27
C ILE A 170 3.71 -3.33 15.18
N HIS A 171 4.96 -3.56 14.79
CA HIS A 171 5.98 -2.53 14.58
C HIS A 171 6.40 -2.60 13.12
N THR A 172 6.04 -1.57 12.35
CA THR A 172 6.49 -1.41 10.96
C THR A 172 7.82 -0.67 10.93
N ASN A 173 8.52 -0.72 9.80
CA ASN A 173 9.69 0.10 9.54
C ASN A 173 9.33 1.19 8.52
N PHE A 174 9.67 2.43 8.80
CA PHE A 174 9.49 3.54 7.87
C PHE A 174 10.81 3.90 7.16
N ASN A 175 10.78 3.94 5.83
CA ASN A 175 11.95 4.25 5.01
C ASN A 175 11.78 5.61 4.33
N GLN A 176 12.77 6.50 4.49
CA GLN A 176 12.78 7.83 3.90
C GLN A 176 13.37 7.85 2.49
N THR A 177 14.14 6.82 2.09
CA THR A 177 15.01 6.85 0.90
C THR A 177 14.53 5.94 -0.23
N VAL A 178 13.40 5.24 -0.09
CA VAL A 178 12.90 4.30 -1.10
C VAL A 178 12.14 5.00 -2.23
N ALA A 179 11.29 5.96 -1.87
CA ALA A 179 10.47 6.67 -2.86
C ALA A 179 11.20 7.90 -3.40
N SER A 180 11.39 7.97 -4.72
CA SER A 180 11.99 9.12 -5.40
C SER A 180 11.21 10.43 -5.25
N THR A 181 9.96 10.35 -4.81
CA THR A 181 9.06 11.49 -4.58
C THR A 181 9.21 12.13 -3.21
N GLY A 182 10.09 11.61 -2.34
CA GLY A 182 10.21 12.05 -0.94
C GLY A 182 9.10 11.54 -0.02
N ARG A 183 8.22 10.65 -0.49
CA ARG A 183 7.24 9.98 0.38
C ARG A 183 7.91 8.90 1.22
N LEU A 184 7.41 8.69 2.42
CA LEU A 184 7.80 7.53 3.23
C LEU A 184 7.27 6.25 2.60
N SER A 185 7.98 5.15 2.79
CA SER A 185 7.46 3.81 2.58
C SER A 185 7.44 3.03 3.88
N SER A 186 6.52 2.08 4.01
CA SER A 186 6.37 1.23 5.18
C SER A 186 6.61 -0.22 4.78
N THR A 187 7.43 -0.95 5.57
CA THR A 187 7.78 -2.36 5.32
C THR A 187 7.73 -3.16 6.61
N ASP A 188 7.53 -4.45 6.50
CA ASP A 188 7.60 -5.45 7.56
C ASP A 188 6.70 -5.19 8.80
N PRO A 189 5.38 -4.98 8.60
CA PRO A 189 4.56 -5.03 7.38
C PRO A 189 4.36 -3.67 6.71
N ASN A 190 3.95 -3.66 5.44
CA ASN A 190 3.51 -2.43 4.79
C ASN A 190 2.09 -2.05 5.25
N LEU A 191 2.01 -1.13 6.21
CA LEU A 191 0.73 -0.64 6.75
C LEU A 191 0.09 0.47 5.91
N GLN A 192 0.82 1.08 4.97
CA GLN A 192 0.30 2.14 4.10
C GLN A 192 -0.65 1.62 3.02
N ASN A 193 -0.57 0.33 2.69
CA ASN A 193 -1.36 -0.29 1.63
C ASN A 193 -2.62 -1.00 2.12
N ILE A 194 -3.01 -0.83 3.40
CA ILE A 194 -4.26 -1.39 3.92
C ILE A 194 -5.44 -0.76 3.19
N PRO A 195 -6.29 -1.57 2.52
CA PRO A 195 -7.36 -1.04 1.68
C PRO A 195 -8.37 -0.21 2.47
N ILE A 196 -8.89 0.85 1.85
CA ILE A 196 -9.93 1.72 2.42
C ILE A 196 -11.16 1.86 1.51
N ARG A 197 -10.99 1.57 0.21
CA ARG A 197 -12.06 1.83 -0.78
C ARG A 197 -13.15 0.76 -0.79
N THR A 198 -12.84 -0.48 -0.40
CA THR A 198 -13.77 -1.59 -0.36
C THR A 198 -14.33 -1.80 1.04
N ASP A 199 -15.54 -2.36 1.16
CA ASP A 199 -16.16 -2.68 2.44
C ASP A 199 -15.29 -3.62 3.26
N LYS A 200 -14.78 -4.69 2.65
CA LYS A 200 -13.87 -5.64 3.30
C LYS A 200 -12.56 -4.98 3.76
N GLY A 201 -12.01 -4.05 2.99
CA GLY A 201 -10.83 -3.27 3.41
C GLY A 201 -11.13 -2.41 4.65
N ARG A 202 -12.32 -1.80 4.71
CA ARG A 202 -12.77 -1.02 5.89
C ARG A 202 -12.96 -1.91 7.12
N GLU A 203 -13.42 -3.13 6.95
CA GLU A 203 -13.54 -4.10 8.06
C GLU A 203 -12.18 -4.47 8.63
N ILE A 204 -11.17 -4.73 7.79
CA ILE A 204 -9.79 -4.98 8.24
C ILE A 204 -9.26 -3.82 9.09
N ARG A 205 -9.60 -2.58 8.74
CA ARG A 205 -9.19 -1.40 9.52
C ARG A 205 -9.80 -1.35 10.92
N LYS A 206 -10.97 -1.95 11.16
CA LYS A 206 -11.58 -2.06 12.49
C LYS A 206 -10.76 -2.89 13.46
N ALA A 207 -9.89 -3.77 12.95
CA ALA A 207 -8.97 -4.53 13.79
C ALA A 207 -7.85 -3.67 14.40
N PHE A 208 -7.56 -2.48 13.85
CA PHE A 208 -6.62 -1.54 14.45
C PHE A 208 -7.31 -0.77 15.56
N VAL A 209 -6.87 -1.00 16.78
CA VAL A 209 -7.53 -0.48 17.99
C VAL A 209 -6.57 0.35 18.84
N ALA A 210 -7.12 1.21 19.68
CA ALA A 210 -6.35 1.95 20.65
C ALA A 210 -5.70 1.01 21.68
N THR A 211 -4.54 1.40 22.21
CA THR A 211 -3.76 0.56 23.12
C THR A 211 -4.46 0.35 24.48
N LYS A 212 -5.21 1.35 24.98
CA LYS A 212 -5.95 1.35 26.23
C LYS A 212 -7.42 1.65 25.98
N GLU A 213 -8.31 1.22 26.87
CA GLU A 213 -9.75 1.43 26.74
C GLU A 213 -10.14 2.92 26.68
N ASP A 214 -9.45 3.77 27.45
CA ASP A 214 -9.70 5.21 27.46
C ASP A 214 -9.05 5.99 26.31
N ASN A 215 -8.31 5.30 25.44
CA ASN A 215 -7.67 5.92 24.29
C ASN A 215 -8.56 5.83 23.06
N VAL A 216 -8.39 6.79 22.14
CA VAL A 216 -9.04 6.80 20.85
C VAL A 216 -8.00 6.88 19.74
N ILE A 217 -8.34 6.33 18.56
CA ILE A 217 -7.56 6.52 17.35
C ILE A 217 -8.02 7.82 16.70
N ILE A 218 -7.08 8.75 16.49
CA ILE A 218 -7.33 9.98 15.74
C ILE A 218 -6.77 9.81 14.35
N SER A 219 -7.62 10.03 13.34
CA SER A 219 -7.20 10.08 11.93
C SER A 219 -7.33 11.51 11.43
N ALA A 220 -6.22 12.08 10.97
CA ALA A 220 -6.19 13.42 10.40
C ALA A 220 -5.45 13.38 9.06
N ASP A 221 -6.02 14.00 8.05
CA ASP A 221 -5.45 14.06 6.69
C ASP A 221 -5.61 15.47 6.10
N TYR A 222 -4.60 15.91 5.38
CA TYR A 222 -4.67 17.18 4.66
C TYR A 222 -5.55 17.05 3.43
N SER A 223 -6.65 17.82 3.40
CA SER A 223 -7.56 17.82 2.26
C SER A 223 -6.88 18.34 1.00
N GLN A 224 -6.78 17.47 -0.03
CA GLN A 224 -6.29 17.82 -1.38
C GLN A 224 -4.92 18.51 -1.39
N ILE A 225 -4.00 18.10 -0.50
CA ILE A 225 -2.73 18.80 -0.29
C ILE A 225 -1.89 18.92 -1.56
N GLU A 226 -1.86 17.88 -2.38
CA GLU A 226 -1.08 17.88 -3.63
C GLU A 226 -1.59 18.94 -4.61
N LEU A 227 -2.92 19.10 -4.74
CA LEU A 227 -3.51 20.14 -5.57
C LEU A 227 -3.30 21.54 -4.99
N ARG A 228 -3.27 21.69 -3.65
CA ARG A 228 -2.94 22.95 -2.98
C ARG A 228 -1.49 23.36 -3.24
N VAL A 229 -0.57 22.41 -3.16
CA VAL A 229 0.84 22.62 -3.49
C VAL A 229 0.98 22.98 -4.98
N MET A 230 0.27 22.28 -5.86
CA MET A 230 0.26 22.60 -7.29
C MET A 230 -0.26 24.02 -7.55
N ALA A 231 -1.36 24.42 -6.91
CA ALA A 231 -1.92 25.78 -7.00
C ALA A 231 -0.89 26.83 -6.57
N PHE A 232 -0.18 26.57 -5.49
CA PHE A 232 0.85 27.47 -4.97
C PHE A 232 2.03 27.59 -5.94
N ILE A 233 2.57 26.48 -6.43
CA ILE A 233 3.75 26.45 -7.31
C ILE A 233 3.42 27.04 -8.69
N SER A 234 2.26 26.69 -9.26
CA SER A 234 1.85 27.18 -10.59
C SER A 234 1.41 28.62 -10.59
N GLY A 235 0.97 29.16 -9.45
CA GLY A 235 0.34 30.47 -9.37
C GLY A 235 -1.00 30.59 -10.10
N ASP A 236 -1.64 29.44 -10.46
CA ASP A 236 -2.91 29.43 -11.17
C ASP A 236 -4.01 30.11 -10.34
N LYS A 237 -4.53 31.23 -10.87
CA LYS A 237 -5.49 32.07 -10.17
C LYS A 237 -6.82 31.38 -9.93
N ASN A 238 -7.26 30.53 -10.86
CA ASN A 238 -8.55 29.85 -10.75
C ASN A 238 -8.48 28.76 -9.67
N LEU A 239 -7.39 27.99 -9.67
CA LEU A 239 -7.15 26.94 -8.69
C LEU A 239 -7.00 27.54 -7.28
N ILE A 240 -6.22 28.62 -7.15
CA ILE A 240 -6.06 29.34 -5.87
C ILE A 240 -7.40 29.89 -5.38
N GLN A 241 -8.21 30.47 -6.28
CA GLN A 241 -9.51 31.02 -5.90
C GLN A 241 -10.50 29.95 -5.48
N ALA A 242 -10.54 28.81 -6.17
CA ALA A 242 -11.38 27.69 -5.81
C ALA A 242 -11.07 27.19 -4.39
N PHE A 243 -9.78 27.07 -4.04
CA PHE A 243 -9.39 26.70 -2.67
C PHE A 243 -9.75 27.77 -1.62
N LYS A 244 -9.59 29.05 -1.95
CA LYS A 244 -9.99 30.14 -1.03
C LYS A 244 -11.50 30.16 -0.77
N GLN A 245 -12.30 29.74 -1.74
CA GLN A 245 -13.76 29.64 -1.63
C GLN A 245 -14.21 28.31 -0.98
N GLY A 246 -13.28 27.42 -0.65
CA GLY A 246 -13.60 26.13 -0.03
C GLY A 246 -14.19 25.08 -0.98
N PHE A 247 -14.08 25.28 -2.30
CA PHE A 247 -14.57 24.32 -3.27
C PHE A 247 -13.72 23.05 -3.32
N ASP A 248 -14.38 21.92 -3.46
CA ASP A 248 -13.76 20.65 -3.85
C ASP A 248 -13.40 20.74 -5.35
N ILE A 249 -12.10 20.74 -5.65
CA ILE A 249 -11.59 20.87 -7.03
C ILE A 249 -12.11 19.75 -7.95
N HIS A 250 -12.23 18.52 -7.43
CA HIS A 250 -12.76 17.39 -8.21
C HIS A 250 -14.23 17.62 -8.57
N SER A 251 -15.03 18.08 -7.63
CA SER A 251 -16.45 18.44 -7.89
C SER A 251 -16.57 19.65 -8.82
N ALA A 252 -15.71 20.65 -8.67
CA ALA A 252 -15.69 21.79 -9.58
C ALA A 252 -15.31 21.38 -11.01
N THR A 253 -14.31 20.54 -11.18
CA THR A 253 -13.90 20.01 -12.49
C THR A 253 -15.00 19.16 -13.12
N ALA A 254 -15.61 18.26 -12.33
CA ALA A 254 -16.73 17.45 -12.80
C ALA A 254 -17.94 18.31 -13.22
N SER A 255 -18.26 19.33 -12.43
CA SER A 255 -19.32 20.31 -12.75
C SER A 255 -19.12 20.94 -14.14
N LEU A 256 -17.88 21.32 -14.45
CA LEU A 256 -17.52 21.89 -15.76
C LEU A 256 -17.58 20.83 -16.87
N LEU A 257 -17.03 19.65 -16.66
CA LEU A 257 -16.97 18.58 -17.66
C LEU A 257 -18.35 18.04 -18.03
N PHE A 258 -19.21 17.85 -17.03
CA PHE A 258 -20.56 17.30 -17.20
C PHE A 258 -21.64 18.37 -17.37
N ASN A 259 -21.26 19.64 -17.37
CA ASN A 259 -22.17 20.79 -17.44
C ASN A 259 -23.32 20.67 -16.42
N THR A 260 -22.99 20.35 -15.20
CA THR A 260 -23.90 20.08 -14.08
C THR A 260 -23.59 21.03 -12.93
N ASN A 261 -24.61 21.43 -12.14
CA ASN A 261 -24.35 22.23 -10.94
C ASN A 261 -23.45 21.45 -9.96
N ILE A 262 -22.48 22.14 -9.33
CA ILE A 262 -21.51 21.53 -8.40
C ILE A 262 -22.17 20.75 -7.26
N ASP A 263 -23.32 21.23 -6.77
CA ASP A 263 -24.11 20.57 -5.71
C ASP A 263 -24.82 19.28 -6.18
N LYS A 264 -24.86 19.05 -7.49
CA LYS A 264 -25.48 17.86 -8.11
C LYS A 264 -24.46 16.86 -8.65
N VAL A 265 -23.18 17.15 -8.51
CA VAL A 265 -22.10 16.23 -8.91
C VAL A 265 -22.13 15.00 -7.98
N ASP A 266 -22.38 13.84 -8.57
CA ASP A 266 -22.36 12.58 -7.82
C ASP A 266 -20.94 12.03 -7.60
N SER A 267 -20.84 11.00 -6.79
CA SER A 267 -19.54 10.39 -6.45
C SER A 267 -18.85 9.70 -7.62
N GLN A 268 -19.59 9.32 -8.66
CA GLN A 268 -19.05 8.70 -9.88
C GLN A 268 -18.48 9.76 -10.82
N GLN A 269 -19.19 10.87 -10.99
CA GLN A 269 -18.73 12.02 -11.79
C GLN A 269 -17.51 12.69 -11.16
N ARG A 270 -17.43 12.72 -9.82
CA ARG A 270 -16.33 13.30 -9.05
C ARG A 270 -15.01 12.51 -9.19
N ARG A 271 -15.04 11.24 -9.60
CA ARG A 271 -13.85 10.38 -9.80
C ARG A 271 -13.17 10.61 -11.14
#